data_4f27125672e15df0da850e06467720c5
#
_entry.id   4f27125672e15df0da850e06467720c5
#
_cell.length_a   1.000
_cell.length_b   1.000
_cell.length_c   1.000
_cell.angle_alpha   90.00
_cell.angle_beta   90.00
_cell.angle_gamma   90.00
#
_symmetry.space_group_name_H-M   'P 1'
#
loop_
_entity.id
_entity.type
_entity.pdbx_description
1 polymer ?
#
loop_
_entity_poly.entity_id
_entity_poly.type
_entity_poly.pdbx_seq_one_letter_code
_entity_poly.pdbx_strand_id
1 'polypeptide(L)'
;AADMAMRNENERFTFEFNGETGVIPMEHISYFEIRQRLVTVHYGAGETSKFYASMEQLEERLSGKDFARTHRSFLVHLPYIVKFQRQSLRLRTGEEIPIGITYMQSLKRAFSDYISRLNLYTSENL
;
A
#
# COMPACT_ATOMS: atom_id res chain seq x y z
N ALA A 1 -20.82 4.30 9.71
CA ALA A 1 -19.74 5.26 9.60
C ALA A 1 -18.63 4.94 10.60
N ALA A 2 -18.97 4.92 11.88
CA ALA A 2 -17.99 4.57 12.91
C ALA A 2 -17.46 3.16 12.70
N ASP A 3 -18.31 2.28 12.21
CA ASP A 3 -17.91 0.90 11.96
C ASP A 3 -16.82 0.78 10.92
N MET A 4 -16.87 1.63 9.91
CA MET A 4 -15.88 1.57 8.86
C MET A 4 -14.49 1.99 9.36
N ALA A 5 -14.43 3.03 10.18
CA ALA A 5 -13.17 3.47 10.73
C ALA A 5 -12.59 2.42 11.67
N MET A 6 -13.42 1.85 12.52
CA MET A 6 -12.97 0.82 13.45
C MET A 6 -12.50 -0.42 12.73
N ARG A 7 -13.18 -0.77 11.64
CA ARG A 7 -12.79 -1.93 10.86
C ARG A 7 -11.39 -1.77 10.28
N ASN A 8 -11.07 -0.58 9.77
CA ASN A 8 -9.76 -0.33 9.21
C ASN A 8 -8.67 -0.35 10.27
N GLU A 9 -8.97 0.15 11.45
CA GLU A 9 -8.00 0.17 12.53
C GLU A 9 -7.65 -1.23 13.02
N ASN A 10 -8.55 -2.20 12.80
CA ASN A 10 -8.35 -3.54 13.31
C ASN A 10 -7.84 -4.51 12.26
N GLU A 11 -7.64 -4.06 11.04
CA GLU A 11 -7.17 -4.96 10.01
C GLU A 11 -5.71 -5.30 10.21
N ARG A 12 -5.39 -6.56 9.93
CA ARG A 12 -4.04 -7.09 10.08
C ARG A 12 -3.62 -7.77 8.79
N PHE A 13 -2.35 -7.65 8.46
CA PHE A 13 -1.76 -8.43 7.39
C PHE A 13 -0.93 -9.54 8.01
N THR A 14 -1.20 -10.79 7.65
CA THR A 14 -0.51 -11.94 8.21
C THR A 14 0.27 -12.66 7.14
N PHE A 15 1.42 -13.22 7.51
CA PHE A 15 2.25 -13.97 6.59
C PHE A 15 3.06 -15.00 7.36
N GLU A 16 3.59 -15.98 6.65
CA GLU A 16 4.45 -17.00 7.25
C GLU A 16 5.74 -17.07 6.49
N PHE A 17 6.83 -17.23 7.23
CA PHE A 17 8.15 -17.32 6.64
C PHE A 17 9.07 -18.09 7.58
N ASN A 18 9.70 -19.14 7.06
CA ASN A 18 10.64 -19.95 7.86
C ASN A 18 10.05 -20.43 9.18
N GLY A 19 8.80 -20.85 9.15
CA GLY A 19 8.12 -21.39 10.32
C GLY A 19 7.63 -20.35 11.31
N GLU A 20 7.78 -19.07 11.00
CA GLU A 20 7.29 -18.00 11.86
C GLU A 20 6.09 -17.32 11.22
N THR A 21 5.17 -16.90 12.06
CA THR A 21 4.00 -16.15 11.59
C THR A 21 4.16 -14.69 11.95
N GLY A 22 4.05 -13.84 10.95
CA GLY A 22 4.12 -12.39 11.17
C GLY A 22 2.73 -11.79 11.10
N VAL A 23 2.51 -10.75 11.92
CA VAL A 23 1.25 -10.01 11.96
C VAL A 23 1.58 -8.53 12.01
N ILE A 24 1.10 -7.79 11.00
CA ILE A 24 1.39 -6.36 10.91
C ILE A 24 0.07 -5.62 10.77
N PRO A 25 -0.20 -4.60 11.60
CA PRO A 25 -1.38 -3.77 11.37
C PRO A 25 -1.33 -3.19 9.96
N MET A 26 -2.43 -3.31 9.23
CA MET A 26 -2.47 -2.89 7.84
C MET A 26 -2.09 -1.42 7.69
N GLU A 27 -2.52 -0.58 8.61
CA GLU A 27 -2.25 0.85 8.53
C GLU A 27 -0.78 1.20 8.69
N HIS A 28 0.04 0.28 9.19
CA HIS A 28 1.47 0.52 9.37
C HIS A 28 2.28 0.15 8.14
N ILE A 29 1.68 -0.46 7.14
CA ILE A 29 2.40 -0.90 5.95
C ILE A 29 2.47 0.23 4.94
N SER A 30 3.69 0.58 4.53
CA SER A 30 3.88 1.63 3.54
C SER A 30 3.91 1.08 2.11
N TYR A 31 4.60 -0.03 1.90
CA TYR A 31 4.64 -0.64 0.58
C TYR A 31 5.23 -2.04 0.63
N PHE A 32 5.02 -2.79 -0.46
CA PHE A 32 5.61 -4.11 -0.68
C PHE A 32 6.52 -4.04 -1.88
N GLU A 33 7.65 -4.71 -1.80
CA GLU A 33 8.56 -4.88 -2.91
C GLU A 33 8.69 -6.36 -3.19
N ILE A 34 8.64 -6.75 -4.47
CA ILE A 34 8.70 -8.16 -4.86
C ILE A 34 9.85 -8.37 -5.82
N ARG A 35 10.66 -9.39 -5.56
CA ARG A 35 11.72 -9.83 -6.46
C ARG A 35 11.72 -11.35 -6.50
N GLN A 36 11.38 -11.91 -7.68
CA GLN A 36 11.40 -13.35 -7.86
C GLN A 36 10.64 -14.08 -6.76
N ARG A 37 9.40 -13.64 -6.51
CA ARG A 37 8.49 -14.20 -5.51
C ARG A 37 8.88 -13.94 -4.06
N LEU A 38 10.02 -13.33 -3.82
CA LEU A 38 10.35 -12.92 -2.46
C LEU A 38 9.81 -11.50 -2.25
N VAL A 39 8.88 -11.39 -1.32
CA VAL A 39 8.25 -10.13 -0.96
C VAL A 39 8.96 -9.55 0.24
N THR A 40 9.24 -8.25 0.19
CA THR A 40 9.68 -7.50 1.36
C THR A 40 8.57 -6.52 1.69
N VAL A 41 7.99 -6.64 2.89
CA VAL A 41 6.99 -5.68 3.34
C VAL A 41 7.70 -4.63 4.20
N HIS A 42 7.42 -3.37 3.88
CA HIS A 42 8.01 -2.23 4.59
C HIS A 42 6.94 -1.61 5.48
N TYR A 43 7.25 -1.46 6.77
CA TYR A 43 6.25 -0.99 7.71
C TYR A 43 6.91 -0.27 8.89
N GLY A 44 6.09 0.40 9.68
CA GLY A 44 6.54 1.07 10.89
C GLY A 44 7.63 2.10 10.59
N ALA A 45 8.58 2.20 11.48
CA ALA A 45 9.67 3.17 11.39
C ALA A 45 10.89 2.55 10.72
N GLY A 46 10.71 2.06 9.50
CA GLY A 46 11.81 1.47 8.75
C GLY A 46 11.99 -0.01 8.95
N GLU A 47 10.97 -0.70 9.42
CA GLU A 47 11.04 -2.14 9.63
C GLU A 47 10.66 -2.89 8.36
N THR A 48 11.20 -4.09 8.22
CA THR A 48 10.89 -4.95 7.08
C THR A 48 10.72 -6.39 7.53
N SER A 49 9.92 -7.12 6.77
CA SER A 49 9.80 -8.57 6.93
C SER A 49 9.67 -9.17 5.54
N LYS A 50 9.92 -10.48 5.44
CA LYS A 50 9.92 -11.14 4.13
C LYS A 50 9.03 -12.37 4.14
N PHE A 51 8.51 -12.69 2.95
CA PHE A 51 7.74 -13.91 2.75
C PHE A 51 7.64 -14.14 1.24
N TYR A 52 7.13 -15.30 0.85
CA TYR A 52 7.01 -15.64 -0.58
C TYR A 52 5.57 -15.47 -1.05
N ALA A 53 5.40 -14.78 -2.16
CA ALA A 53 4.12 -14.65 -2.83
C ALA A 53 4.35 -14.06 -4.22
N SER A 54 3.38 -14.26 -5.11
CA SER A 54 3.38 -13.56 -6.39
C SER A 54 2.71 -12.19 -6.22
N MET A 55 2.97 -11.29 -7.18
CA MET A 55 2.31 -10.00 -7.17
C MET A 55 0.79 -10.16 -7.28
N GLU A 56 0.34 -11.12 -8.09
CA GLU A 56 -1.10 -11.36 -8.26
C GLU A 56 -1.74 -11.80 -6.96
N GLN A 57 -1.06 -12.65 -6.20
CA GLN A 57 -1.58 -13.07 -4.90
C GLN A 57 -1.67 -11.91 -3.93
N LEU A 58 -0.68 -11.02 -3.95
CA LEU A 58 -0.69 -9.84 -3.09
C LEU A 58 -1.81 -8.90 -3.48
N GLU A 59 -1.96 -8.63 -4.77
CA GLU A 59 -3.02 -7.74 -5.23
C GLU A 59 -4.39 -8.26 -4.83
N GLU A 60 -4.59 -9.57 -4.90
CA GLU A 60 -5.85 -10.16 -4.50
C GLU A 60 -6.10 -9.99 -3.01
N ARG A 61 -5.09 -10.26 -2.20
CA ARG A 61 -5.22 -10.12 -0.74
C ARG A 61 -5.48 -8.68 -0.32
N LEU A 62 -4.94 -7.73 -1.07
CA LEU A 62 -5.02 -6.31 -0.71
C LEU A 62 -6.08 -5.55 -1.49
N SER A 63 -6.92 -6.28 -2.22
CA SER A 63 -8.01 -5.67 -2.99
C SER A 63 -8.94 -4.92 -2.04
N GLY A 64 -9.26 -3.67 -2.40
CA GLY A 64 -10.14 -2.85 -1.57
C GLY A 64 -9.47 -2.26 -0.32
N LYS A 65 -8.16 -2.43 -0.16
CA LYS A 65 -7.43 -1.94 1.02
C LYS A 65 -6.58 -0.72 0.72
N ASP A 66 -6.83 -0.07 -0.41
CA ASP A 66 -6.13 1.15 -0.82
C ASP A 66 -4.65 0.94 -1.12
N PHE A 67 -4.33 -0.19 -1.74
CA PHE A 67 -3.02 -0.42 -2.31
C PHE A 67 -3.12 -0.34 -3.82
N ALA A 68 -2.05 0.15 -4.45
CA ALA A 68 -2.00 0.25 -5.90
C ALA A 68 -0.63 -0.12 -6.41
N ARG A 69 -0.61 -0.73 -7.58
CA ARG A 69 0.64 -1.13 -8.22
C ARG A 69 1.25 0.09 -8.88
N THR A 70 2.51 0.37 -8.56
CA THR A 70 3.24 1.49 -9.15
C THR A 70 4.25 1.03 -10.17
N HIS A 71 4.62 -0.24 -10.11
CA HIS A 71 5.69 -0.79 -10.91
C HIS A 71 5.51 -2.32 -10.86
N ARG A 72 6.14 -3.04 -11.79
CA ARG A 72 5.99 -4.50 -11.76
C ARG A 72 6.48 -5.11 -10.45
N SER A 73 7.33 -4.38 -9.71
CA SER A 73 7.91 -4.89 -8.47
C SER A 73 7.40 -4.19 -7.22
N PHE A 74 6.50 -3.23 -7.32
CA PHE A 74 6.08 -2.43 -6.17
C PHE A 74 4.58 -2.30 -6.05
N LEU A 75 4.10 -2.42 -4.82
CA LEU A 75 2.70 -2.24 -4.47
C LEU A 75 2.67 -1.28 -3.30
N VAL A 76 2.05 -0.12 -3.46
CA VAL A 76 2.15 0.98 -2.51
C VAL A 76 0.81 1.24 -1.82
N HIS A 77 0.87 1.53 -0.53
CA HIS A 77 -0.30 1.91 0.25
C HIS A 77 -0.60 3.38 -0.01
N LEU A 78 -1.73 3.66 -0.64
CA LEU A 78 -2.05 5.01 -1.13
C LEU A 78 -1.98 6.10 -0.07
N PRO A 79 -2.43 5.87 1.19
CA PRO A 79 -2.34 6.92 2.20
C PRO A 79 -0.93 7.41 2.49
N TYR A 80 0.08 6.65 2.11
CA TYR A 80 1.47 7.02 2.37
C TYR A 80 2.06 7.94 1.31
N ILE A 81 1.35 8.16 0.18
CA ILE A 81 1.88 8.98 -0.91
C ILE A 81 1.75 10.44 -0.54
N VAL A 82 2.87 11.16 -0.57
CA VAL A 82 2.85 12.60 -0.31
C VAL A 82 3.15 13.41 -1.56
N LYS A 83 3.73 12.79 -2.59
CA LYS A 83 4.13 13.56 -3.75
C LYS A 83 4.28 12.66 -4.98
N PHE A 84 3.68 13.07 -6.08
CA PHE A 84 3.93 12.46 -7.39
C PHE A 84 5.03 13.26 -8.08
N GLN A 85 6.05 12.54 -8.55
CA GLN A 85 7.11 13.13 -9.34
C GLN A 85 7.02 12.58 -10.75
N ARG A 86 7.97 12.93 -11.59
CA ARG A 86 7.86 12.59 -13.01
C ARG A 86 7.84 11.09 -13.27
N GLN A 87 8.73 10.35 -12.63
CA GLN A 87 8.84 8.91 -12.83
C GLN A 87 8.88 8.14 -11.52
N SER A 88 8.51 8.81 -10.43
CA SER A 88 8.53 8.20 -9.12
C SER A 88 7.50 8.88 -8.24
N LEU A 89 7.30 8.33 -7.06
CA LEU A 89 6.52 9.02 -6.05
C LEU A 89 7.27 8.97 -4.73
N ARG A 90 6.95 9.91 -3.85
CA ARG A 90 7.57 9.94 -2.54
C ARG A 90 6.55 9.57 -1.49
N LEU A 91 6.97 8.74 -0.54
CA LEU A 91 6.15 8.37 0.58
C LEU A 91 6.48 9.24 1.79
N ARG A 92 5.53 9.35 2.71
CA ARG A 92 5.76 10.17 3.91
C ARG A 92 6.87 9.60 4.78
N THR A 93 7.24 8.34 4.58
CA THR A 93 8.36 7.73 5.28
C THR A 93 9.70 8.06 4.65
N GLY A 94 9.70 8.77 3.51
CA GLY A 94 10.92 9.27 2.88
C GLY A 94 11.37 8.51 1.64
N GLU A 95 10.85 7.32 1.40
CA GLU A 95 11.29 6.54 0.24
C GLU A 95 10.74 7.09 -1.06
N GLU A 96 11.51 6.92 -2.12
CA GLU A 96 11.06 7.19 -3.46
C GLU A 96 10.81 5.86 -4.16
N ILE A 97 9.62 5.70 -4.71
CA ILE A 97 9.20 4.47 -5.37
C ILE A 97 9.05 4.74 -6.86
N PRO A 98 9.67 3.95 -7.72
CA PRO A 98 9.56 4.18 -9.16
C PRO A 98 8.15 3.89 -9.66
N ILE A 99 7.77 4.61 -10.72
CA ILE A 99 6.49 4.40 -11.39
C ILE A 99 6.77 3.92 -12.80
N GLY A 100 6.32 2.69 -13.11
CA GLY A 100 6.44 2.18 -14.46
C GLY A 100 5.44 2.88 -15.38
N ILE A 101 5.85 3.07 -16.62
CA ILE A 101 5.02 3.80 -17.59
C ILE A 101 3.64 3.16 -17.73
N THR A 102 3.60 1.84 -17.77
CA THR A 102 2.34 1.12 -17.95
C THR A 102 1.42 1.23 -16.75
N TYR A 103 1.94 1.62 -15.59
CA TYR A 103 1.14 1.70 -14.37
C TYR A 103 0.71 3.12 -14.02
N MET A 104 1.25 4.11 -14.71
CA MET A 104 1.04 5.50 -14.33
C MET A 104 -0.44 5.90 -14.32
N GLN A 105 -1.15 5.52 -15.36
CA GLN A 105 -2.54 5.92 -15.51
C GLN A 105 -3.44 5.29 -14.45
N SER A 106 -3.29 3.97 -14.27
CA SER A 106 -4.12 3.28 -13.27
C SER A 106 -3.78 3.71 -11.86
N LEU A 107 -2.50 4.01 -11.60
CA LEU A 107 -2.07 4.50 -10.31
C LEU A 107 -2.69 5.85 -9.99
N LYS A 108 -2.66 6.78 -10.95
CA LYS A 108 -3.24 8.10 -10.75
C LYS A 108 -4.75 8.01 -10.55
N ARG A 109 -5.41 7.11 -11.27
CA ARG A 109 -6.85 6.91 -11.07
C ARG A 109 -7.14 6.37 -9.68
N ALA A 110 -6.37 5.37 -9.24
CA ALA A 110 -6.57 4.81 -7.91
C ALA A 110 -6.36 5.86 -6.83
N PHE A 111 -5.34 6.69 -6.99
CA PHE A 111 -5.07 7.74 -6.02
C PHE A 111 -6.16 8.81 -6.03
N SER A 112 -6.64 9.16 -7.21
CA SER A 112 -7.73 10.13 -7.33
C SER A 112 -8.99 9.62 -6.66
N ASP A 113 -9.31 8.35 -6.85
CA ASP A 113 -10.46 7.74 -6.19
C ASP A 113 -10.31 7.75 -4.68
N TYR A 114 -9.11 7.44 -4.20
CA TYR A 114 -8.83 7.46 -2.78
C TYR A 114 -9.02 8.86 -2.20
N ILE A 115 -8.47 9.88 -2.86
CA ILE A 115 -8.60 11.27 -2.40
C ILE A 115 -10.05 11.72 -2.43
N SER A 116 -10.80 11.30 -3.44
CA SER A 116 -12.22 11.65 -3.53
C SER A 116 -13.00 11.13 -2.34
N ARG A 117 -12.70 9.91 -1.90
CA ARG A 117 -13.39 9.36 -0.73
C ARG A 117 -13.05 10.15 0.53
N LEU A 118 -11.80 10.58 0.67
CA LEU A 118 -11.42 11.42 1.80
C LEU A 118 -12.15 12.77 1.75
N ASN A 119 -12.22 13.37 0.58
CA ASN A 119 -12.86 14.67 0.43
C ASN A 119 -14.35 14.61 0.72
N LEU A 120 -14.99 13.50 0.45
CA LEU A 120 -16.40 13.34 0.80
C LEU A 120 -16.63 13.47 2.30
N TYR A 121 -15.70 12.97 3.09
CA TYR A 121 -15.81 13.11 4.54
C TYR A 121 -15.49 14.51 5.00
N THR A 122 -14.45 15.13 4.45
CA THR A 122 -14.03 16.44 4.90
C THR A 122 -14.96 17.55 4.45
N SER A 123 -15.54 17.40 3.26
CA SER A 123 -16.41 18.46 2.72
C SER A 123 -17.67 18.66 3.55
N GLU A 124 -18.07 17.67 4.31
CA GLU A 124 -19.22 17.81 5.18
C GLU A 124 -18.94 18.70 6.37
N ASN A 125 -17.69 18.92 6.68
CA ASN A 125 -17.29 19.74 7.82
C ASN A 125 -17.02 21.19 7.44
N LEU A 126 -17.14 21.49 6.18
CA LEU A 126 -16.95 22.84 5.70
C LEU A 126 -18.29 23.56 5.58
#